data_d51773305c82e04de92b6688806baeea
#
_entry.id   d51773305c82e04de92b6688806baeea
#
_cell.length_a   1.000
_cell.length_b   1.000
_cell.length_c   1.000
_cell.angle_alpha   90.00
_cell.angle_beta   90.00
_cell.angle_gamma   90.00
#
_symmetry.space_group_name_H-M   'P 1'
#
loop_
_entity.id
_entity.type
_entity.pdbx_description
1 polymer ?
#
loop_
_entity_poly.entity_id
_entity_poly.type
_entity_poly.pdbx_seq_one_letter_code
_entity_poly.pdbx_strand_id
1 'polypeptide(L)'
;MEKLLNLLLDLPKMVNEKLPMNSFNKMMDNSEGSMKKWTGTAFTVGALVLLIVTLISVVSTGMDSFQASRGLGQVSVILCLLILIYAAFPIAQVVRSAGDSLSSSKSNSVDFIFKDFITTNIKVLGHVTALAALFGAICSTIGWLLNSNGMTMNVDLYSGAAYAYALPIDATATFLEMVRLDFIGGVISDFFTWDLTGSTATGYTIDGIVAVGWEYAQVILILAKLYLALALYHFFYGIVSTLSKWIRSPFLPFKNS
;
A
#
# COMPACT_ATOMS: atom_id res chain seq x y z
N MET A 1 27.12 24.60 46.00
CA MET A 1 25.93 24.61 45.09
C MET A 1 26.15 23.75 43.83
N GLU A 2 27.27 23.89 43.13
CA GLU A 2 27.57 23.09 41.92
C GLU A 2 27.55 21.55 42.13
N LYS A 3 28.10 21.08 43.26
CA LYS A 3 28.08 19.63 43.54
C LYS A 3 26.67 19.06 43.74
N LEU A 4 25.76 19.82 44.32
CA LEU A 4 24.36 19.45 44.48
C LEU A 4 23.61 19.49 43.16
N LEU A 5 23.90 20.47 42.31
CA LEU A 5 23.33 20.61 40.99
C LEU A 5 23.76 19.41 40.08
N ASN A 6 25.05 19.10 40.08
CA ASN A 6 25.57 17.95 39.29
C ASN A 6 24.98 16.61 39.79
N LEU A 7 24.81 16.45 41.12
CA LEU A 7 24.19 15.25 41.66
C LEU A 7 22.70 15.13 41.26
N LEU A 8 21.99 16.25 41.21
CA LEU A 8 20.59 16.28 40.71
C LEU A 8 20.50 16.01 39.22
N LEU A 9 21.42 16.53 38.40
CA LEU A 9 21.47 16.31 36.98
C LEU A 9 21.83 14.85 36.62
N ASP A 10 22.68 14.20 37.43
CA ASP A 10 23.09 12.82 37.24
C ASP A 10 22.11 11.81 37.89
N LEU A 11 21.12 12.26 38.64
CA LEU A 11 20.15 11.41 39.33
C LEU A 11 19.41 10.47 38.40
N PRO A 12 18.90 10.87 37.18
CA PRO A 12 18.26 9.95 36.28
C PRO A 12 19.17 8.81 35.83
N LYS A 13 20.46 9.10 35.58
CA LYS A 13 21.46 8.11 35.19
C LYS A 13 21.74 7.14 36.33
N MET A 14 21.98 7.65 37.52
CA MET A 14 22.26 6.84 38.71
C MET A 14 21.10 5.93 39.11
N VAL A 15 19.87 6.40 38.96
CA VAL A 15 18.66 5.60 39.23
C VAL A 15 18.47 4.55 38.17
N ASN A 16 18.62 4.92 36.86
CA ASN A 16 18.46 3.99 35.76
C ASN A 16 19.48 2.84 35.78
N GLU A 17 20.72 3.11 36.19
CA GLU A 17 21.75 2.06 36.35
C GLU A 17 21.42 1.02 37.43
N LYS A 18 20.61 1.40 38.41
CA LYS A 18 20.17 0.51 39.51
C LYS A 18 18.83 -0.17 39.27
N LEU A 19 18.08 0.23 38.24
CA LEU A 19 16.79 -0.38 37.94
C LEU A 19 16.98 -1.73 37.24
N PRO A 20 16.21 -2.75 37.63
CA PRO A 20 16.16 -3.98 36.88
C PRO A 20 15.61 -3.68 35.47
N MET A 21 16.17 -4.34 34.43
CA MET A 21 15.79 -4.12 33.02
C MET A 21 16.22 -2.74 32.42
N ASN A 22 17.39 -2.22 32.79
CA ASN A 22 17.93 -0.99 32.22
C ASN A 22 18.29 -1.07 30.71
N SER A 23 18.01 -2.22 30.09
CA SER A 23 18.21 -2.45 28.65
C SER A 23 17.33 -1.62 27.74
N PHE A 24 16.26 -1.02 28.27
CA PHE A 24 15.37 -0.16 27.47
C PHE A 24 16.10 1.04 26.86
N ASN A 25 17.01 1.68 27.58
CA ASN A 25 17.79 2.81 27.05
C ASN A 25 18.70 2.37 25.90
N LYS A 26 19.38 1.21 26.06
CA LYS A 26 20.19 0.62 24.98
C LYS A 26 19.35 0.24 23.76
N MET A 27 18.12 -0.25 24.00
CA MET A 27 17.17 -0.55 22.92
C MET A 27 16.74 0.72 22.20
N MET A 28 16.50 1.82 22.92
CA MET A 28 16.15 3.11 22.31
C MET A 28 17.33 3.71 21.54
N ASP A 29 18.54 3.70 22.12
CA ASP A 29 19.75 4.19 21.47
C ASP A 29 20.07 3.41 20.16
N ASN A 30 19.79 2.11 20.14
CA ASN A 30 19.96 1.28 18.95
C ASN A 30 18.73 1.27 18.01
N SER A 31 17.64 1.95 18.36
CA SER A 31 16.39 1.90 17.60
C SER A 31 16.55 2.46 16.19
N GLU A 32 17.30 3.55 16.02
CA GLU A 32 17.55 4.14 14.71
C GLU A 32 18.30 3.18 13.78
N GLY A 33 19.37 2.55 14.26
CA GLY A 33 20.14 1.55 13.50
C GLY A 33 19.33 0.29 13.17
N SER A 34 18.34 -0.03 14.00
CA SER A 34 17.48 -1.22 13.87
C SER A 34 16.18 -0.95 13.11
N MET A 35 15.85 0.31 12.80
CA MET A 35 14.56 0.73 12.23
C MET A 35 14.18 -0.07 10.98
N LYS A 36 15.10 -0.28 10.05
CA LYS A 36 14.87 -1.04 8.81
C LYS A 36 14.47 -2.49 9.11
N LYS A 37 15.17 -3.13 10.05
CA LYS A 37 14.89 -4.50 10.45
C LYS A 37 13.52 -4.62 11.15
N TRP A 38 13.20 -3.68 12.04
CA TRP A 38 11.89 -3.62 12.69
C TRP A 38 10.76 -3.43 11.68
N THR A 39 10.92 -2.50 10.75
CA THR A 39 9.96 -2.26 9.67
C THR A 39 9.76 -3.51 8.82
N GLY A 40 10.86 -4.16 8.40
CA GLY A 40 10.77 -5.40 7.63
C GLY A 40 10.06 -6.52 8.40
N THR A 41 10.36 -6.67 9.70
CA THR A 41 9.67 -7.65 10.57
C THR A 41 8.18 -7.32 10.70
N ALA A 42 7.82 -6.05 10.86
CA ALA A 42 6.41 -5.62 10.94
C ALA A 42 5.64 -5.98 9.67
N PHE A 43 6.25 -5.79 8.48
CA PHE A 43 5.64 -6.22 7.21
C PHE A 43 5.50 -7.73 7.11
N THR A 44 6.49 -8.50 7.57
CA THR A 44 6.43 -9.97 7.57
C THR A 44 5.30 -10.48 8.49
N VAL A 45 5.19 -9.92 9.70
CA VAL A 45 4.09 -10.24 10.61
C VAL A 45 2.76 -9.77 10.04
N GLY A 46 2.71 -8.56 9.47
CA GLY A 46 1.53 -8.03 8.79
C GLY A 46 1.06 -8.90 7.63
N ALA A 47 1.98 -9.46 6.83
CA ALA A 47 1.66 -10.40 5.77
C ALA A 47 1.01 -11.69 6.28
N LEU A 48 1.50 -12.22 7.41
CA LEU A 48 0.91 -13.40 8.05
C LEU A 48 -0.49 -13.10 8.58
N VAL A 49 -0.65 -11.97 9.27
CA VAL A 49 -1.97 -11.54 9.78
C VAL A 49 -2.94 -11.32 8.63
N LEU A 50 -2.51 -10.63 7.56
CA LEU A 50 -3.31 -10.43 6.35
C LEU A 50 -3.76 -11.76 5.74
N LEU A 51 -2.85 -12.74 5.62
CA LEU A 51 -3.17 -14.08 5.11
C LEU A 51 -4.25 -14.74 5.95
N ILE A 52 -4.08 -14.78 7.28
CA ILE A 52 -5.03 -15.43 8.19
C ILE A 52 -6.40 -14.74 8.12
N VAL A 53 -6.43 -13.40 8.21
CA VAL A 53 -7.68 -12.63 8.17
C VAL A 53 -8.39 -12.82 6.83
N THR A 54 -7.65 -12.78 5.71
CA THR A 54 -8.21 -13.01 4.38
C THR A 54 -8.79 -14.41 4.24
N LEU A 55 -8.08 -15.45 4.70
CA LEU A 55 -8.57 -16.82 4.65
C LEU A 55 -9.84 -17.01 5.48
N ILE A 56 -9.88 -16.47 6.72
CA ILE A 56 -11.08 -16.53 7.57
C ILE A 56 -12.25 -15.81 6.90
N SER A 57 -12.04 -14.59 6.38
CA SER A 57 -13.06 -13.81 5.71
C SER A 57 -13.61 -14.52 4.47
N VAL A 58 -12.72 -15.04 3.62
CA VAL A 58 -13.09 -15.75 2.39
C VAL A 58 -13.92 -17.00 2.70
N VAL A 59 -13.49 -17.79 3.70
CA VAL A 59 -14.23 -19.02 4.09
C VAL A 59 -15.58 -18.67 4.70
N SER A 60 -15.65 -17.68 5.60
CA SER A 60 -16.91 -17.24 6.20
C SER A 60 -17.90 -16.76 5.14
N THR A 61 -17.49 -15.80 4.29
CA THR A 61 -18.32 -15.27 3.20
C THR A 61 -18.71 -16.37 2.21
N GLY A 62 -17.80 -17.31 1.94
CA GLY A 62 -18.07 -18.46 1.06
C GLY A 62 -19.13 -19.39 1.62
N MET A 63 -19.11 -19.66 2.91
CA MET A 63 -20.14 -20.48 3.57
C MET A 63 -21.52 -19.82 3.52
N ASP A 64 -21.58 -18.53 3.79
CA ASP A 64 -22.83 -17.75 3.74
C ASP A 64 -23.39 -17.72 2.31
N SER A 65 -22.54 -17.46 1.33
CA SER A 65 -22.88 -17.44 -0.10
C SER A 65 -23.34 -18.81 -0.59
N PHE A 66 -22.69 -19.90 -0.12
CA PHE A 66 -23.08 -21.26 -0.46
C PHE A 66 -24.46 -21.64 0.06
N GLN A 67 -24.80 -21.23 1.30
CA GLN A 67 -26.12 -21.47 1.90
C GLN A 67 -27.22 -20.68 1.18
N ALA A 68 -26.89 -19.46 0.72
CA ALA A 68 -27.83 -18.60 0.00
C ALA A 68 -28.06 -19.05 -1.46
N SER A 69 -27.15 -19.81 -2.02
CA SER A 69 -27.15 -20.25 -3.44
C SER A 69 -27.81 -21.60 -3.62
N ARG A 70 -28.26 -21.89 -4.86
CA ARG A 70 -28.83 -23.20 -5.24
C ARG A 70 -28.31 -23.65 -6.60
N GLY A 71 -28.19 -24.97 -6.80
CA GLY A 71 -27.84 -25.58 -8.09
C GLY A 71 -26.47 -25.10 -8.61
N LEU A 72 -26.43 -24.56 -9.84
CA LEU A 72 -25.18 -24.05 -10.44
C LEU A 72 -24.55 -22.90 -9.66
N GLY A 73 -25.33 -22.13 -8.91
CA GLY A 73 -24.83 -21.09 -8.04
C GLY A 73 -23.93 -21.64 -6.92
N GLN A 74 -24.22 -22.81 -6.36
CA GLN A 74 -23.36 -23.46 -5.37
C GLN A 74 -22.02 -23.88 -5.98
N VAL A 75 -22.03 -24.38 -7.22
CA VAL A 75 -20.81 -24.74 -7.96
C VAL A 75 -19.96 -23.50 -8.20
N SER A 76 -20.58 -22.39 -8.60
CA SER A 76 -19.91 -21.09 -8.76
C SER A 76 -19.23 -20.64 -7.48
N VAL A 77 -19.94 -20.69 -6.36
CA VAL A 77 -19.39 -20.30 -5.05
C VAL A 77 -18.21 -21.17 -4.65
N ILE A 78 -18.27 -22.50 -4.84
CA ILE A 78 -17.14 -23.40 -4.54
C ILE A 78 -15.92 -23.04 -5.38
N LEU A 79 -16.09 -22.83 -6.69
CA LEU A 79 -14.98 -22.47 -7.57
C LEU A 79 -14.38 -21.10 -7.19
N CYS A 80 -15.22 -20.11 -6.94
CA CYS A 80 -14.76 -18.80 -6.48
C CYS A 80 -14.03 -18.89 -5.12
N LEU A 81 -14.56 -19.69 -4.19
CA LEU A 81 -13.94 -19.92 -2.90
C LEU A 81 -12.51 -20.49 -3.04
N LEU A 82 -12.32 -21.50 -3.90
CA LEU A 82 -11.00 -22.07 -4.16
C LEU A 82 -10.04 -21.04 -4.77
N ILE A 83 -10.52 -20.23 -5.70
CA ILE A 83 -9.73 -19.16 -6.33
C ILE A 83 -9.35 -18.09 -5.32
N LEU A 84 -10.27 -17.67 -4.46
CA LEU A 84 -10.01 -16.64 -3.47
C LEU A 84 -9.11 -17.14 -2.33
N ILE A 85 -9.21 -18.40 -1.93
CA ILE A 85 -8.23 -19.04 -1.02
C ILE A 85 -6.85 -19.02 -1.67
N TYR A 86 -6.73 -19.40 -2.96
CA TYR A 86 -5.47 -19.31 -3.69
C TYR A 86 -4.96 -17.85 -3.73
N ALA A 87 -5.83 -16.88 -4.01
CA ALA A 87 -5.50 -15.46 -4.11
C ALA A 87 -4.89 -14.88 -2.82
N ALA A 88 -5.27 -15.38 -1.65
CA ALA A 88 -4.76 -14.94 -0.37
C ALA A 88 -3.23 -15.09 -0.26
N PHE A 89 -2.65 -16.12 -0.87
CA PHE A 89 -1.20 -16.38 -0.81
C PHE A 89 -0.37 -15.37 -1.62
N PRO A 90 -0.60 -15.12 -2.92
CA PRO A 90 0.14 -14.10 -3.65
C PRO A 90 -0.09 -12.69 -3.08
N ILE A 91 -1.27 -12.37 -2.56
CA ILE A 91 -1.53 -11.08 -1.88
C ILE A 91 -0.64 -10.93 -0.64
N ALA A 92 -0.60 -11.93 0.23
CA ALA A 92 0.26 -11.91 1.40
C ALA A 92 1.76 -11.90 1.03
N GLN A 93 2.14 -12.58 -0.05
CA GLN A 93 3.52 -12.61 -0.54
C GLN A 93 3.99 -11.22 -1.02
N VAL A 94 3.13 -10.41 -1.61
CA VAL A 94 3.46 -9.01 -1.97
C VAL A 94 3.87 -8.22 -0.73
N VAL A 95 3.10 -8.34 0.36
CA VAL A 95 3.40 -7.65 1.62
C VAL A 95 4.70 -8.16 2.24
N ARG A 96 4.90 -9.48 2.24
CA ARG A 96 6.12 -10.09 2.78
C ARG A 96 7.38 -9.65 2.01
N SER A 97 7.34 -9.70 0.68
CA SER A 97 8.48 -9.30 -0.16
C SER A 97 8.83 -7.82 0.00
N ALA A 98 7.84 -6.98 0.29
CA ALA A 98 8.07 -5.59 0.66
C ALA A 98 8.85 -5.46 1.97
N GLY A 99 8.53 -6.27 2.97
CA GLY A 99 9.28 -6.35 4.23
C GLY A 99 10.74 -6.76 4.02
N ASP A 100 10.98 -7.77 3.19
CA ASP A 100 12.33 -8.22 2.84
C ASP A 100 13.13 -7.11 2.12
N SER A 101 12.47 -6.39 1.21
CA SER A 101 13.07 -5.25 0.50
C SER A 101 13.44 -4.11 1.45
N LEU A 102 12.56 -3.75 2.39
CA LEU A 102 12.81 -2.70 3.36
C LEU A 102 13.91 -3.07 4.35
N SER A 103 13.94 -4.32 4.83
CA SER A 103 14.97 -4.78 5.76
C SER A 103 16.37 -4.81 5.14
N SER A 104 16.48 -5.05 3.84
CA SER A 104 17.73 -5.10 3.09
C SER A 104 18.16 -3.75 2.50
N SER A 105 17.40 -2.67 2.71
CA SER A 105 17.70 -1.34 2.19
C SER A 105 19.05 -0.83 2.74
N LYS A 106 19.86 -0.27 1.84
CA LYS A 106 21.17 0.34 2.13
C LYS A 106 21.11 1.85 2.27
N SER A 107 19.95 2.47 2.11
CA SER A 107 19.75 3.92 2.20
C SER A 107 20.04 4.44 3.62
N ASN A 108 20.30 5.73 3.78
CA ASN A 108 20.36 6.36 5.11
C ASN A 108 18.94 6.45 5.73
N SER A 109 18.81 6.84 6.99
CA SER A 109 17.53 6.89 7.71
C SER A 109 16.52 7.81 7.05
N VAL A 110 16.97 8.96 6.50
CA VAL A 110 16.09 9.93 5.82
C VAL A 110 15.60 9.37 4.49
N ASP A 111 16.51 8.87 3.65
CA ASP A 111 16.15 8.27 2.37
C ASP A 111 15.32 6.99 2.58
N PHE A 112 15.56 6.24 3.66
CA PHE A 112 14.76 5.09 4.00
C PHE A 112 13.30 5.47 4.26
N ILE A 113 13.05 6.50 5.09
CA ILE A 113 11.67 6.93 5.41
C ILE A 113 10.98 7.53 4.19
N PHE A 114 11.61 8.54 3.59
CA PHE A 114 10.96 9.34 2.55
C PHE A 114 11.03 8.73 1.15
N LYS A 115 11.94 7.82 0.86
CA LYS A 115 12.05 7.16 -0.43
C LYS A 115 11.59 5.71 -0.35
N ASP A 116 12.31 4.87 0.40
CA ASP A 116 12.10 3.42 0.36
C ASP A 116 10.79 3.01 1.02
N PHE A 117 10.49 3.52 2.21
CA PHE A 117 9.29 3.14 2.96
C PHE A 117 8.01 3.62 2.27
N ILE A 118 7.93 4.90 1.87
CA ILE A 118 6.73 5.45 1.24
C ILE A 118 6.48 4.78 -0.12
N THR A 119 7.51 4.66 -0.97
CA THR A 119 7.34 4.03 -2.29
C THR A 119 6.98 2.55 -2.18
N THR A 120 7.51 1.84 -1.19
CA THR A 120 7.16 0.44 -0.94
C THR A 120 5.72 0.31 -0.48
N ASN A 121 5.23 1.18 0.40
CA ASN A 121 3.82 1.19 0.81
C ASN A 121 2.87 1.44 -0.38
N ILE A 122 3.17 2.45 -1.21
CA ILE A 122 2.38 2.72 -2.42
C ILE A 122 2.35 1.48 -3.33
N LYS A 123 3.49 0.83 -3.56
CA LYS A 123 3.58 -0.41 -4.36
C LYS A 123 2.76 -1.55 -3.76
N VAL A 124 2.90 -1.79 -2.46
CA VAL A 124 2.15 -2.86 -1.77
C VAL A 124 0.66 -2.65 -1.93
N LEU A 125 0.16 -1.46 -1.60
CA LEU A 125 -1.26 -1.15 -1.70
C LEU A 125 -1.77 -1.31 -3.14
N GLY A 126 -1.06 -0.77 -4.13
CA GLY A 126 -1.46 -0.89 -5.53
C GLY A 126 -1.44 -2.32 -6.04
N HIS A 127 -0.40 -3.10 -5.74
CA HIS A 127 -0.33 -4.49 -6.17
C HIS A 127 -1.35 -5.38 -5.46
N VAL A 128 -1.58 -5.20 -4.16
CA VAL A 128 -2.62 -5.93 -3.42
C VAL A 128 -4.00 -5.64 -4.00
N THR A 129 -4.30 -4.36 -4.26
CA THR A 129 -5.57 -3.94 -4.88
C THR A 129 -5.73 -4.52 -6.28
N ALA A 130 -4.67 -4.47 -7.12
CA ALA A 130 -4.70 -5.04 -8.47
C ALA A 130 -4.91 -6.56 -8.46
N LEU A 131 -4.26 -7.29 -7.54
CA LEU A 131 -4.45 -8.73 -7.39
C LEU A 131 -5.87 -9.06 -6.90
N ALA A 132 -6.38 -8.32 -5.92
CA ALA A 132 -7.74 -8.50 -5.44
C ALA A 132 -8.77 -8.26 -6.55
N ALA A 133 -8.61 -7.20 -7.34
CA ALA A 133 -9.44 -6.92 -8.49
C ALA A 133 -9.34 -8.01 -9.58
N LEU A 134 -8.12 -8.51 -9.86
CA LEU A 134 -7.91 -9.58 -10.84
C LEU A 134 -8.64 -10.87 -10.44
N PHE A 135 -8.46 -11.30 -9.19
CA PHE A 135 -9.15 -12.51 -8.71
C PHE A 135 -10.66 -12.30 -8.57
N GLY A 136 -11.10 -11.07 -8.27
CA GLY A 136 -12.51 -10.68 -8.36
C GLY A 136 -13.06 -10.85 -9.77
N ALA A 137 -12.39 -10.32 -10.80
CA ALA A 137 -12.77 -10.45 -12.20
C ALA A 137 -12.82 -11.92 -12.67
N ILE A 138 -11.91 -12.78 -12.17
CA ILE A 138 -11.96 -14.21 -12.43
C ILE A 138 -13.22 -14.84 -11.81
N CYS A 139 -13.57 -14.48 -10.58
CA CYS A 139 -14.80 -14.94 -9.93
C CYS A 139 -16.05 -14.46 -10.67
N SER A 140 -16.07 -13.22 -11.13
CA SER A 140 -17.17 -12.67 -11.96
C SER A 140 -17.29 -13.40 -13.29
N THR A 141 -16.18 -13.80 -13.92
CA THR A 141 -16.19 -14.65 -15.12
C THR A 141 -16.87 -16.00 -14.86
N ILE A 142 -16.56 -16.64 -13.72
CA ILE A 142 -17.20 -17.90 -13.33
C ILE A 142 -18.69 -17.68 -13.06
N GLY A 143 -19.05 -16.60 -12.38
CA GLY A 143 -20.43 -16.23 -12.14
C GLY A 143 -21.21 -16.06 -13.46
N TRP A 144 -20.62 -15.36 -14.42
CA TRP A 144 -21.20 -15.20 -15.75
C TRP A 144 -21.38 -16.55 -16.47
N LEU A 145 -20.32 -17.39 -16.54
CA LEU A 145 -20.36 -18.69 -17.20
C LEU A 145 -21.42 -19.63 -16.62
N LEU A 146 -21.62 -19.61 -15.31
CA LEU A 146 -22.56 -20.48 -14.60
C LEU A 146 -23.93 -19.82 -14.39
N ASN A 147 -24.16 -18.66 -15.01
CA ASN A 147 -25.39 -17.87 -14.88
C ASN A 147 -25.82 -17.68 -13.41
N SER A 148 -24.88 -17.32 -12.57
CA SER A 148 -25.07 -17.17 -11.13
C SER A 148 -24.48 -15.84 -10.64
N ASN A 149 -25.00 -15.35 -9.54
CA ASN A 149 -24.34 -14.26 -8.83
C ASN A 149 -23.09 -14.84 -8.20
N GLY A 150 -21.93 -14.57 -8.81
CA GLY A 150 -20.64 -15.01 -8.29
C GLY A 150 -20.36 -14.43 -6.89
N MET A 151 -19.45 -15.08 -6.17
CA MET A 151 -18.91 -14.54 -4.94
C MET A 151 -17.94 -13.40 -5.31
N THR A 152 -18.27 -12.18 -4.93
CA THR A 152 -17.37 -11.03 -5.10
C THR A 152 -16.47 -10.88 -3.88
N MET A 153 -15.20 -10.63 -4.09
CA MET A 153 -14.29 -10.25 -3.01
C MET A 153 -14.55 -8.78 -2.66
N ASN A 154 -15.37 -8.54 -1.64
CA ASN A 154 -15.60 -7.19 -1.15
C ASN A 154 -14.38 -6.77 -0.33
N VAL A 155 -13.37 -6.24 -1.01
CA VAL A 155 -12.15 -5.79 -0.34
C VAL A 155 -12.24 -4.28 -0.18
N ASP A 156 -12.53 -3.83 1.04
CA ASP A 156 -12.45 -2.43 1.45
C ASP A 156 -11.03 -1.82 1.33
N LEU A 157 -10.10 -2.58 0.76
CA LEU A 157 -8.75 -2.12 0.39
C LEU A 157 -8.75 -0.97 -0.64
N TYR A 158 -9.85 -0.79 -1.38
CA TYR A 158 -10.00 0.34 -2.29
C TYR A 158 -9.91 1.69 -1.58
N SER A 159 -10.51 1.82 -0.41
CA SER A 159 -10.42 3.04 0.39
C SER A 159 -8.97 3.30 0.85
N GLY A 160 -8.27 2.26 1.31
CA GLY A 160 -6.86 2.36 1.72
C GLY A 160 -5.93 2.72 0.56
N ALA A 161 -6.12 2.15 -0.63
CA ALA A 161 -5.35 2.48 -1.82
C ALA A 161 -5.59 3.93 -2.28
N ALA A 162 -6.83 4.41 -2.22
CA ALA A 162 -7.17 5.79 -2.53
C ALA A 162 -6.41 6.78 -1.63
N TYR A 163 -6.33 6.52 -0.34
CA TYR A 163 -5.54 7.36 0.59
C TYR A 163 -4.05 7.34 0.27
N ALA A 164 -3.48 6.20 -0.12
CA ALA A 164 -2.06 6.12 -0.47
C ALA A 164 -1.71 6.91 -1.73
N TYR A 165 -2.65 7.02 -2.67
CA TYR A 165 -2.47 7.81 -3.89
C TYR A 165 -2.80 9.30 -3.69
N ALA A 166 -3.66 9.65 -2.75
CA ALA A 166 -4.10 11.02 -2.51
C ALA A 166 -2.90 11.96 -2.25
N LEU A 167 -1.99 11.57 -1.36
CA LEU A 167 -0.84 12.41 -0.99
C LEU A 167 0.02 12.87 -2.17
N PRO A 168 0.55 11.98 -3.05
CA PRO A 168 1.33 12.42 -4.21
C PRO A 168 0.49 13.17 -5.26
N ILE A 169 -0.80 12.89 -5.36
CA ILE A 169 -1.71 13.58 -6.30
C ILE A 169 -1.98 15.00 -5.83
N ASP A 170 -2.38 15.17 -4.57
CA ASP A 170 -2.68 16.48 -4.00
C ASP A 170 -1.44 17.38 -3.99
N ALA A 171 -0.28 16.83 -3.62
CA ALA A 171 0.98 17.55 -3.70
C ALA A 171 1.32 17.97 -5.14
N THR A 172 1.02 17.11 -6.13
CA THR A 172 1.22 17.42 -7.55
C THR A 172 0.26 18.51 -8.02
N ALA A 173 -1.02 18.39 -7.72
CA ALA A 173 -2.03 19.36 -8.10
C ALA A 173 -1.69 20.74 -7.52
N THR A 174 -1.40 20.81 -6.21
CA THR A 174 -0.99 22.05 -5.53
C THR A 174 0.26 22.67 -6.13
N PHE A 175 1.29 21.85 -6.45
CA PHE A 175 2.49 22.34 -7.10
C PHE A 175 2.20 22.92 -8.50
N LEU A 176 1.39 22.23 -9.29
CA LEU A 176 1.02 22.68 -10.64
C LEU A 176 0.18 23.96 -10.59
N GLU A 177 -0.71 24.12 -9.62
CA GLU A 177 -1.42 25.38 -9.37
C GLU A 177 -0.45 26.52 -9.05
N MET A 178 0.54 26.28 -8.18
CA MET A 178 1.57 27.30 -7.85
C MET A 178 2.35 27.78 -9.07
N VAL A 179 2.60 26.90 -10.05
CA VAL A 179 3.32 27.24 -11.28
C VAL A 179 2.37 27.63 -12.44
N ARG A 180 1.09 27.85 -12.15
CA ARG A 180 0.05 28.25 -13.13
C ARG A 180 -0.21 27.21 -14.22
N LEU A 181 -0.10 25.94 -13.89
CA LEU A 181 -0.41 24.81 -14.75
C LEU A 181 -1.66 24.05 -14.26
N ASP A 182 -2.68 24.81 -13.83
CA ASP A 182 -3.93 24.31 -13.22
C ASP A 182 -4.62 23.26 -14.09
N PHE A 183 -4.59 23.44 -15.41
CA PHE A 183 -5.18 22.49 -16.36
C PHE A 183 -4.54 21.09 -16.24
N ILE A 184 -3.21 21.02 -16.12
CA ILE A 184 -2.51 19.73 -16.01
C ILE A 184 -2.80 19.10 -14.63
N GLY A 185 -2.86 19.91 -13.58
CA GLY A 185 -3.25 19.47 -12.24
C GLY A 185 -4.64 18.85 -12.22
N GLY A 186 -5.61 19.51 -12.90
CA GLY A 186 -6.97 19.01 -13.05
C GLY A 186 -7.02 17.66 -13.79
N VAL A 187 -6.35 17.52 -14.92
CA VAL A 187 -6.30 16.26 -15.69
C VAL A 187 -5.73 15.11 -14.85
N ILE A 188 -4.69 15.36 -14.06
CA ILE A 188 -4.11 14.35 -13.18
C ILE A 188 -5.11 13.96 -12.09
N SER A 189 -5.75 14.92 -11.42
CA SER A 189 -6.75 14.67 -10.40
C SER A 189 -7.93 13.87 -10.95
N ASP A 190 -8.47 14.26 -12.11
CA ASP A 190 -9.58 13.59 -12.78
C ASP A 190 -9.22 12.13 -13.14
N PHE A 191 -7.99 11.90 -13.65
CA PHE A 191 -7.55 10.53 -13.95
C PHE A 191 -7.52 9.63 -12.71
N PHE A 192 -7.14 10.15 -11.55
CA PHE A 192 -7.10 9.36 -10.32
C PHE A 192 -8.49 9.12 -9.70
N THR A 193 -9.43 10.05 -9.89
CA THR A 193 -10.82 9.90 -9.44
C THR A 193 -11.64 9.05 -10.40
N TRP A 194 -11.18 8.88 -11.65
CA TRP A 194 -11.89 8.09 -12.65
C TRP A 194 -11.88 6.61 -12.31
N ASP A 195 -13.06 6.03 -12.14
CA ASP A 195 -13.28 4.61 -11.94
C ASP A 195 -14.11 4.04 -13.09
N LEU A 196 -13.68 2.88 -13.59
CA LEU A 196 -14.46 2.10 -14.52
C LEU A 196 -15.50 1.30 -13.73
N THR A 197 -16.56 1.98 -13.30
CA THR A 197 -17.71 1.30 -12.70
C THR A 197 -18.40 0.49 -13.79
N GLY A 198 -18.13 -0.82 -13.78
CA GLY A 198 -18.79 -1.75 -14.67
C GLY A 198 -20.30 -1.82 -14.39
N SER A 199 -21.07 -2.19 -15.41
CA SER A 199 -22.47 -2.54 -15.23
C SER A 199 -22.58 -3.68 -14.21
N THR A 200 -23.54 -3.61 -13.30
CA THR A 200 -23.88 -4.69 -12.36
C THR A 200 -24.66 -5.82 -13.05
N ALA A 201 -24.56 -5.93 -14.37
CA ALA A 201 -25.24 -6.95 -15.14
C ALA A 201 -24.72 -8.34 -14.73
N THR A 202 -25.64 -9.16 -14.25
CA THR A 202 -25.36 -10.53 -13.82
C THR A 202 -25.98 -11.53 -14.79
N GLY A 203 -25.39 -12.70 -14.88
CA GLY A 203 -25.91 -13.81 -15.67
C GLY A 203 -25.32 -13.91 -17.08
N TYR A 204 -25.69 -14.99 -17.79
CA TYR A 204 -25.18 -15.37 -19.11
C TYR A 204 -25.82 -14.50 -20.22
N THR A 205 -25.42 -13.22 -20.25
CA THR A 205 -25.89 -12.20 -21.20
C THR A 205 -24.71 -11.48 -21.84
N ILE A 206 -24.96 -10.78 -22.96
CA ILE A 206 -23.94 -9.93 -23.61
C ILE A 206 -23.53 -8.79 -22.65
N ASP A 207 -24.47 -8.19 -21.96
CA ASP A 207 -24.18 -7.13 -20.99
C ASP A 207 -23.35 -7.67 -19.82
N GLY A 208 -23.59 -8.93 -19.41
CA GLY A 208 -22.80 -9.60 -18.39
C GLY A 208 -21.33 -9.82 -18.79
N ILE A 209 -21.05 -10.24 -20.04
CA ILE A 209 -19.66 -10.37 -20.48
C ILE A 209 -18.96 -9.00 -20.65
N VAL A 210 -19.71 -7.99 -21.07
CA VAL A 210 -19.19 -6.61 -21.11
C VAL A 210 -18.84 -6.13 -19.70
N ALA A 211 -19.69 -6.39 -18.70
CA ALA A 211 -19.43 -6.06 -17.31
C ALA A 211 -18.14 -6.74 -16.80
N VAL A 212 -17.97 -8.04 -17.08
CA VAL A 212 -16.72 -8.77 -16.76
C VAL A 212 -15.52 -8.14 -17.47
N GLY A 213 -15.66 -7.74 -18.74
CA GLY A 213 -14.60 -7.03 -19.48
C GLY A 213 -14.16 -5.73 -18.78
N TRP A 214 -15.11 -4.98 -18.25
CA TRP A 214 -14.81 -3.76 -17.49
C TRP A 214 -14.06 -4.04 -16.18
N GLU A 215 -14.32 -5.16 -15.50
CA GLU A 215 -13.56 -5.54 -14.31
C GLU A 215 -12.08 -5.83 -14.64
N TYR A 216 -11.78 -6.51 -15.75
CA TYR A 216 -10.40 -6.66 -16.20
C TYR A 216 -9.76 -5.32 -16.62
N ALA A 217 -10.51 -4.43 -17.28
CA ALA A 217 -10.03 -3.11 -17.62
C ALA A 217 -9.71 -2.30 -16.34
N GLN A 218 -10.49 -2.46 -15.28
CA GLN A 218 -10.24 -1.84 -13.99
C GLN A 218 -8.90 -2.28 -13.38
N VAL A 219 -8.50 -3.56 -13.53
CA VAL A 219 -7.17 -4.04 -13.08
C VAL A 219 -6.05 -3.26 -13.77
N ILE A 220 -6.17 -3.06 -15.09
CA ILE A 220 -5.19 -2.30 -15.87
C ILE A 220 -5.16 -0.84 -15.39
N LEU A 221 -6.32 -0.24 -15.15
CA LEU A 221 -6.43 1.13 -14.65
C LEU A 221 -5.79 1.28 -13.27
N ILE A 222 -6.00 0.34 -12.35
CA ILE A 222 -5.37 0.32 -11.02
C ILE A 222 -3.83 0.32 -11.15
N LEU A 223 -3.27 -0.51 -12.03
CA LEU A 223 -1.83 -0.55 -12.27
C LEU A 223 -1.33 0.74 -12.92
N ALA A 224 -2.07 1.32 -13.87
CA ALA A 224 -1.72 2.60 -14.49
C ALA A 224 -1.67 3.73 -13.45
N LYS A 225 -2.70 3.81 -12.59
CA LYS A 225 -2.75 4.77 -11.47
C LYS A 225 -1.56 4.56 -10.52
N LEU A 226 -1.25 3.31 -10.15
CA LEU A 226 -0.13 2.97 -9.30
C LEU A 226 1.20 3.50 -9.87
N TYR A 227 1.49 3.20 -11.13
CA TYR A 227 2.77 3.60 -11.73
C TYR A 227 2.85 5.11 -11.95
N LEU A 228 1.75 5.77 -12.26
CA LEU A 228 1.71 7.22 -12.33
C LEU A 228 1.94 7.85 -10.95
N ALA A 229 1.28 7.36 -9.89
CA ALA A 229 1.50 7.83 -8.51
C ALA A 229 2.97 7.67 -8.08
N LEU A 230 3.61 6.54 -8.41
CA LEU A 230 5.03 6.32 -8.14
C LEU A 230 5.93 7.27 -8.93
N ALA A 231 5.63 7.51 -10.20
CA ALA A 231 6.38 8.45 -11.03
C ALA A 231 6.31 9.88 -10.48
N LEU A 232 5.11 10.32 -10.11
CA LEU A 232 4.90 11.63 -9.49
C LEU A 232 5.63 11.74 -8.16
N TYR A 233 5.52 10.72 -7.31
CA TYR A 233 6.24 10.70 -6.04
C TYR A 233 7.76 10.80 -6.22
N HIS A 234 8.34 10.02 -7.13
CA HIS A 234 9.77 10.08 -7.43
C HIS A 234 10.20 11.43 -8.00
N PHE A 235 9.37 12.05 -8.83
CA PHE A 235 9.62 13.38 -9.38
C PHE A 235 9.72 14.42 -8.25
N PHE A 236 8.74 14.46 -7.34
CA PHE A 236 8.74 15.40 -6.21
C PHE A 236 9.88 15.13 -5.24
N TYR A 237 10.12 13.86 -4.91
CA TYR A 237 11.25 13.49 -4.06
C TYR A 237 12.57 13.95 -4.68
N GLY A 238 12.73 13.81 -5.98
CA GLY A 238 13.89 14.29 -6.74
C GLY A 238 14.11 15.80 -6.59
N ILE A 239 13.04 16.60 -6.75
CA ILE A 239 13.08 18.06 -6.55
C ILE A 239 13.50 18.42 -5.13
N VAL A 240 12.82 17.86 -4.13
CA VAL A 240 13.09 18.15 -2.70
C VAL A 240 14.51 17.74 -2.32
N SER A 241 14.96 16.56 -2.76
CA SER A 241 16.31 16.07 -2.50
C SER A 241 17.38 16.97 -3.14
N THR A 242 17.15 17.41 -4.37
CA THR A 242 18.06 18.35 -5.08
C THR A 242 18.11 19.70 -4.40
N LEU A 243 16.95 20.25 -4.01
CA LEU A 243 16.88 21.51 -3.28
C LEU A 243 17.58 21.44 -1.92
N SER A 244 17.40 20.34 -1.18
CA SER A 244 18.08 20.10 0.09
C SER A 244 19.61 20.05 -0.06
N LYS A 245 20.10 19.39 -1.11
CA LYS A 245 21.53 19.35 -1.43
C LYS A 245 22.08 20.73 -1.79
N TRP A 246 21.31 21.49 -2.57
CA TRP A 246 21.69 22.86 -2.97
C TRP A 246 21.75 23.80 -1.76
N ILE A 247 20.82 23.71 -0.82
CA ILE A 247 20.82 24.51 0.42
C ILE A 247 22.05 24.20 1.27
N ARG A 248 22.46 22.93 1.34
CA ARG A 248 23.65 22.50 2.11
C ARG A 248 24.98 22.90 1.47
N SER A 249 25.02 22.96 0.16
CA SER A 249 26.22 23.29 -0.62
C SER A 249 25.81 24.11 -1.84
N PRO A 250 25.51 25.42 -1.67
CA PRO A 250 25.06 26.25 -2.78
C PRO A 250 26.18 26.33 -3.81
N PHE A 251 25.98 25.71 -4.96
CA PHE A 251 26.80 25.94 -6.14
C PHE A 251 26.48 27.33 -6.65
N LEU A 252 27.30 28.31 -6.27
CA LEU A 252 27.30 29.60 -6.97
C LEU A 252 27.92 29.37 -8.35
N PRO A 253 27.22 29.69 -9.45
CA PRO A 253 27.75 29.51 -10.81
C PRO A 253 28.93 30.46 -11.12
N PHE A 254 29.35 31.28 -10.19
CA PHE A 254 30.45 32.21 -10.27
C PHE A 254 31.66 31.69 -9.51
N LYS A 255 32.16 30.52 -9.88
CA LYS A 255 33.53 30.19 -9.53
C LYS A 255 34.39 30.92 -10.54
N ASN A 256 34.95 32.05 -10.14
CA ASN A 256 35.91 32.80 -10.93
C ASN A 256 37.00 31.85 -11.43
N SER A 257 37.18 31.86 -12.74
CA SER A 257 38.33 31.34 -13.45
C SER A 257 39.63 31.91 -12.90
#